data_dcd7449ad91b59d8cde63ba2585d73a9
#
_entry.id   dcd7449ad91b59d8cde63ba2585d73a9
#
_cell.length_a   1.000
_cell.length_b   1.000
_cell.length_c   1.000
_cell.angle_alpha   90.00
_cell.angle_beta   90.00
_cell.angle_gamma   90.00
#
_symmetry.space_group_name_H-M   'P 1'
#
loop_
_entity.id
_entity.type
_entity.pdbx_description
1 polymer ?
#
loop_
_entity_poly.entity_id
_entity_poly.type
_entity_poly.pdbx_seq_one_letter_code
_entity_poly.pdbx_strand_id
1 'polypeptide(L)'
;MKNRRRAAKRRKDDLGHSWTAGGVERAVIRIVRRLSPGFARKRITRKTRLHQDLGWDDYYPLRVVKPIRATLHEQLEDRAVLDLRTVGDLVACVWNAMEVPA
;
A
#
# COMPACT_ATOMS: atom_id res chain seq x y z
N MET A 1 13.04 -5.94 -30.30
CA MET A 1 12.86 -5.71 -29.69
C MET A 1 12.54 -6.03 -28.83
N LYS A 2 12.63 -6.22 -28.55
CA LYS A 2 12.38 -6.39 -27.80
C LYS A 2 11.83 -6.37 -26.93
N ASN A 3 11.68 -6.72 -26.60
CA ASN A 3 11.07 -6.70 -25.73
C ASN A 3 10.87 -6.50 -24.88
N ARG A 4 11.00 -6.15 -25.20
CA ARG A 4 10.70 -6.01 -24.41
C ARG A 4 9.86 -6.11 -23.42
N ARG A 5 9.53 -6.32 -23.78
CA ARG A 5 8.72 -6.27 -22.70
C ARG A 5 9.06 -7.30 -21.68
N ARG A 6 9.49 -6.96 -20.55
CA ARG A 6 9.74 -7.92 -19.59
C ARG A 6 8.49 -8.17 -18.80
N ALA A 7 8.31 -9.35 -18.30
CA ALA A 7 7.20 -9.67 -17.43
C ALA A 7 7.22 -8.75 -16.22
N ALA A 8 6.08 -8.22 -15.83
CA ALA A 8 5.97 -7.41 -14.65
C ALA A 8 6.32 -8.26 -13.43
N LYS A 9 7.02 -7.67 -12.47
CA LYS A 9 7.27 -8.34 -11.23
C LYS A 9 5.96 -8.62 -10.51
N ARG A 10 5.91 -9.74 -9.84
CA ARG A 10 4.75 -10.12 -9.08
C ARG A 10 5.16 -10.60 -7.72
N ARG A 11 4.30 -10.37 -6.74
CA ARG A 11 4.49 -10.86 -5.40
C ARG A 11 3.22 -11.55 -4.96
N LYS A 12 3.34 -12.51 -4.08
CA LYS A 12 2.17 -13.26 -3.65
C LYS A 12 1.72 -12.80 -2.28
N ASP A 13 0.40 -12.78 -2.09
CA ASP A 13 -0.16 -12.55 -0.77
C ASP A 13 -0.09 -13.87 0.01
N ASP A 14 -0.60 -13.85 1.24
CA ASP A 14 -0.51 -15.01 2.11
C ASP A 14 -1.35 -16.18 1.63
N LEU A 15 -2.30 -15.92 0.74
CA LEU A 15 -3.13 -16.97 0.17
C LEU A 15 -2.58 -17.47 -1.16
N GLY A 16 -1.43 -16.96 -1.58
CA GLY A 16 -0.81 -17.38 -2.82
C GLY A 16 -1.28 -16.65 -4.05
N HIS A 17 -2.15 -15.64 -3.89
CA HIS A 17 -2.61 -14.85 -5.02
C HIS A 17 -1.50 -13.92 -5.49
N SER A 18 -1.35 -13.83 -6.79
CA SER A 18 -0.27 -13.07 -7.41
C SER A 18 -0.70 -11.63 -7.64
N TRP A 19 0.14 -10.67 -7.25
CA TRP A 19 -0.12 -9.24 -7.36
C TRP A 19 0.97 -8.57 -8.17
N THR A 20 0.59 -7.62 -9.01
CA THR A 20 1.54 -6.71 -9.65
C THR A 20 1.72 -5.49 -8.76
N ALA A 21 2.78 -4.72 -9.01
CA ALA A 21 3.00 -3.49 -8.26
C ALA A 21 1.82 -2.54 -8.43
N GLY A 22 1.29 -2.42 -9.65
CA GLY A 22 0.12 -1.57 -9.88
C GLY A 22 -1.12 -2.06 -9.14
N GLY A 23 -1.28 -3.37 -9.04
CA GLY A 23 -2.39 -3.95 -8.29
C GLY A 23 -2.30 -3.64 -6.81
N VAL A 24 -1.08 -3.75 -6.25
CA VAL A 24 -0.87 -3.40 -4.85
C VAL A 24 -1.15 -1.92 -4.62
N GLU A 25 -0.67 -1.07 -5.52
CA GLU A 25 -0.91 0.36 -5.39
C GLU A 25 -2.40 0.67 -5.37
N ARG A 26 -3.16 0.08 -6.29
CA ARG A 26 -4.61 0.32 -6.33
C ARG A 26 -5.30 -0.18 -5.07
N ALA A 27 -4.87 -1.33 -4.55
CA ALA A 27 -5.47 -1.86 -3.33
C ALA A 27 -5.17 -0.96 -2.14
N VAL A 28 -3.93 -0.49 -2.03
CA VAL A 28 -3.54 0.40 -0.94
C VAL A 28 -4.31 1.72 -1.04
N ILE A 29 -4.40 2.29 -2.23
CA ILE A 29 -5.13 3.55 -2.41
C ILE A 29 -6.60 3.37 -2.03
N ARG A 30 -7.19 2.24 -2.37
CA ARG A 30 -8.57 1.98 -2.01
C ARG A 30 -8.74 1.94 -0.49
N ILE A 31 -7.79 1.32 0.20
CA ILE A 31 -7.84 1.27 1.66
C ILE A 31 -7.68 2.67 2.25
N VAL A 32 -6.73 3.45 1.74
CA VAL A 32 -6.50 4.81 2.21
C VAL A 32 -7.75 5.66 2.00
N ARG A 33 -8.38 5.53 0.83
CA ARG A 33 -9.58 6.29 0.53
C ARG A 33 -10.71 5.95 1.49
N ARG A 34 -10.83 4.67 1.83
CA ARG A 34 -11.87 4.23 2.75
C ARG A 34 -11.65 4.79 4.14
N LEU A 35 -10.40 4.96 4.54
CA LEU A 35 -10.06 5.51 5.84
C LEU A 35 -10.07 7.02 5.88
N SER A 36 -10.29 7.66 4.74
CA SER A 36 -10.28 9.11 4.63
C SER A 36 -11.52 9.58 3.88
N PRO A 37 -12.71 9.33 4.44
CA PRO A 37 -13.97 9.60 3.71
C PRO A 37 -14.14 11.05 3.31
N GLY A 38 -13.58 12.00 4.09
CA GLY A 38 -13.63 13.40 3.72
C GLY A 38 -12.87 13.72 2.46
N PHE A 39 -12.03 12.81 2.01
CA PHE A 39 -11.21 13.00 0.82
C PHE A 39 -11.59 12.01 -0.29
N ALA A 40 -12.74 11.36 -0.17
CA ALA A 40 -13.12 10.32 -1.12
C ALA A 40 -13.19 10.84 -2.56
N ARG A 41 -13.51 12.12 -2.73
CA ARG A 41 -13.61 12.73 -4.05
C ARG A 41 -12.29 13.29 -4.56
N LYS A 42 -11.30 13.42 -3.68
CA LYS A 42 -10.02 13.93 -4.09
C LYS A 42 -9.22 12.82 -4.71
N ARG A 43 -8.35 13.21 -5.63
CA ARG A 43 -7.48 12.24 -6.26
C ARG A 43 -6.37 11.87 -5.29
N ILE A 44 -6.32 10.61 -4.93
CA ILE A 44 -5.27 10.08 -4.08
C ILE A 44 -4.26 9.39 -4.97
N THR A 45 -3.02 9.84 -4.91
CA THR A 45 -1.93 9.28 -5.71
C THR A 45 -0.78 8.91 -4.79
N ARG A 46 0.28 8.37 -5.37
CA ARG A 46 1.48 8.06 -4.61
C ARG A 46 2.07 9.30 -3.95
N LYS A 47 1.84 10.49 -4.51
CA LYS A 47 2.38 11.73 -3.98
C LYS A 47 1.54 12.32 -2.85
N THR A 48 0.37 11.80 -2.60
CA THR A 48 -0.49 12.28 -1.54
C THR A 48 0.20 12.09 -0.19
N ARG A 49 0.25 13.17 0.60
CA ARG A 49 0.93 13.16 1.89
C ARG A 49 -0.07 12.81 2.99
N LEU A 50 0.33 11.87 3.84
CA LEU A 50 -0.59 11.34 4.84
C LEU A 50 -1.01 12.39 5.87
N HIS A 51 -0.06 13.19 6.35
CA HIS A 51 -0.37 14.22 7.34
C HIS A 51 -0.94 15.46 6.70
N GLN A 52 -0.24 16.01 5.71
CA GLN A 52 -0.57 17.34 5.18
C GLN A 52 -1.76 17.31 4.26
N ASP A 53 -1.90 16.26 3.47
CA ASP A 53 -3.00 16.19 2.50
C ASP A 53 -4.22 15.47 3.05
N LEU A 54 -4.02 14.43 3.87
CA LEU A 54 -5.12 13.64 4.40
C LEU A 54 -5.46 13.97 5.85
N GLY A 55 -4.60 14.72 6.50
CA GLY A 55 -4.86 15.11 7.90
C GLY A 55 -4.70 13.99 8.90
N TRP A 56 -3.97 12.94 8.55
CA TRP A 56 -3.74 11.84 9.47
C TRP A 56 -2.77 12.26 10.57
N ASP A 57 -3.06 11.90 11.81
CA ASP A 57 -2.11 12.15 12.90
C ASP A 57 -1.05 11.05 12.91
N ASP A 58 -0.14 11.11 13.89
CA ASP A 58 1.02 10.22 13.93
C ASP A 58 0.64 8.75 14.04
N TYR A 59 -0.49 8.45 14.64
CA TYR A 59 -0.90 7.07 14.88
C TYR A 59 -1.98 6.59 13.93
N TYR A 60 -2.54 7.49 13.15
CA TYR A 60 -3.61 7.11 12.23
C TYR A 60 -3.17 6.06 11.20
N PRO A 61 -1.89 6.07 10.74
CA PRO A 61 -1.46 5.03 9.81
C PRO A 61 -1.63 3.62 10.33
N LEU A 62 -1.67 3.43 11.65
CA LEU A 62 -1.92 2.10 12.21
C LEU A 62 -3.26 1.51 11.74
N ARG A 63 -4.19 2.37 11.36
CA ARG A 63 -5.50 1.90 10.91
C ARG A 63 -5.46 1.18 9.57
N VAL A 64 -4.39 1.36 8.79
CA VAL A 64 -4.28 0.64 7.51
C VAL A 64 -3.82 -0.79 7.72
N VAL A 65 -3.19 -1.10 8.85
CA VAL A 65 -2.54 -2.40 9.04
C VAL A 65 -3.55 -3.54 8.95
N LYS A 66 -4.68 -3.40 9.63
CA LYS A 66 -5.67 -4.47 9.65
C LYS A 66 -6.23 -4.78 8.26
N PRO A 67 -6.71 -3.79 7.50
CA PRO A 67 -7.19 -4.10 6.16
C PRO A 67 -6.10 -4.57 5.21
N ILE A 68 -4.87 -4.10 5.38
CA ILE A 68 -3.77 -4.59 4.55
C ILE A 68 -3.46 -6.04 4.90
N ARG A 69 -3.46 -6.40 6.18
CA ARG A 69 -3.26 -7.78 6.58
C ARG A 69 -4.34 -8.69 6.00
N ALA A 70 -5.56 -8.21 5.98
CA ALA A 70 -6.66 -9.00 5.47
C ALA A 70 -6.63 -9.17 3.96
N THR A 71 -6.02 -8.22 3.25
CA THR A 71 -6.10 -8.19 1.79
C THR A 71 -4.80 -8.61 1.10
N LEU A 72 -3.66 -8.18 1.64
CA LEU A 72 -2.40 -8.28 0.90
C LEU A 72 -1.33 -9.07 1.64
N HIS A 73 -1.10 -8.78 2.91
CA HIS A 73 0.02 -9.41 3.60
C HIS A 73 -0.24 -9.48 5.10
N GLU A 74 -0.49 -10.66 5.56
CA GLU A 74 -0.93 -10.93 6.93
C GLU A 74 0.11 -10.55 7.98
N GLN A 75 1.37 -10.51 7.60
CA GLN A 75 2.46 -10.29 8.55
C GLN A 75 2.99 -8.85 8.58
N LEU A 76 2.29 -7.92 7.96
CA LEU A 76 2.70 -6.53 8.03
C LEU A 76 2.69 -6.08 9.49
N GLU A 77 3.81 -5.52 9.94
CA GLU A 77 3.95 -5.10 11.34
C GLU A 77 3.42 -3.69 11.54
N ASP A 78 2.85 -3.46 12.71
CA ASP A 78 2.30 -2.15 13.04
C ASP A 78 3.33 -1.05 12.89
N ARG A 79 4.55 -1.29 13.41
CA ARG A 79 5.58 -0.25 13.40
C ARG A 79 6.06 0.09 12.00
N ALA A 80 5.87 -0.80 11.05
CA ALA A 80 6.34 -0.58 9.69
C ALA A 80 5.67 0.62 9.03
N VAL A 81 4.48 1.00 9.46
CA VAL A 81 3.73 2.08 8.83
C VAL A 81 3.83 3.41 9.55
N LEU A 82 4.54 3.49 10.69
CA LEU A 82 4.50 4.69 11.51
C LEU A 82 5.31 5.86 10.95
N ASP A 83 6.39 5.60 10.23
CA ASP A 83 7.26 6.66 9.76
C ASP A 83 7.02 7.03 8.30
N LEU A 84 5.95 6.55 7.72
CA LEU A 84 5.69 6.81 6.31
C LEU A 84 5.10 8.20 6.12
N ARG A 85 5.46 8.86 5.04
CA ARG A 85 5.04 10.22 4.77
C ARG A 85 3.99 10.32 3.69
N THR A 86 4.07 9.49 2.68
CA THR A 86 3.19 9.57 1.52
C THR A 86 2.52 8.22 1.29
N VAL A 87 1.48 8.26 0.46
CA VAL A 87 0.83 7.04 0.03
C VAL A 87 1.82 6.15 -0.72
N GLY A 88 2.72 6.76 -1.50
CA GLY A 88 3.76 6.00 -2.19
C GLY A 88 4.67 5.25 -1.24
N ASP A 89 5.01 5.88 -0.11
CA ASP A 89 5.81 5.21 0.91
C ASP A 89 5.07 4.00 1.47
N LEU A 90 3.77 4.15 1.69
CA LEU A 90 2.95 3.05 2.18
C LEU A 90 2.88 1.92 1.15
N VAL A 91 2.69 2.26 -0.12
CA VAL A 91 2.66 1.26 -1.19
C VAL A 91 3.98 0.49 -1.22
N ALA A 92 5.10 1.22 -1.15
CA ALA A 92 6.42 0.58 -1.17
C ALA A 92 6.62 -0.31 0.05
N CYS A 93 6.16 0.15 1.21
CA CYS A 93 6.25 -0.63 2.43
C CYS A 93 5.51 -1.97 2.29
N VAL A 94 4.29 -1.92 1.78
CA VAL A 94 3.49 -3.12 1.61
C VAL A 94 4.11 -4.03 0.54
N TRP A 95 4.52 -3.45 -0.58
CA TRP A 95 5.14 -4.22 -1.66
C TRP A 95 6.37 -4.97 -1.18
N ASN A 96 7.22 -4.27 -0.40
CA ASN A 96 8.43 -4.88 0.13
C ASN A 96 8.13 -5.96 1.16
N ALA A 97 7.07 -5.77 1.96
CA ALA A 97 6.68 -6.77 2.94
C ALA A 97 6.18 -8.05 2.28
N MET A 98 5.64 -7.92 1.07
CA MET A 98 5.14 -9.08 0.32
C MET A 98 6.25 -9.87 -0.35
N GLU A 99 7.47 -9.36 -0.31
CA GLU A 99 8.59 -10.06 -0.90
C GLU A 99 8.89 -11.30 -0.07
N VAL A 100 8.82 -12.45 -0.70
CA VAL A 100 9.05 -13.71 0.00
C VAL A 100 10.55 -13.95 0.05
N PRO A 101 11.12 -14.11 1.24
CA PRO A 101 12.54 -14.43 1.32
C PRO A 101 12.80 -15.76 0.68
N ALA A 102 13.92 -15.83 0.03
CA ALA A 102 14.31 -17.04 -0.68
C ALA A 102 14.52 -18.21 0.27
#